data_313b949909639a5b6bc8afe1dff3b57c
#
_entry.id   313b949909639a5b6bc8afe1dff3b57c
#
_cell.length_a   1.000
_cell.length_b   1.000
_cell.length_c   1.000
_cell.angle_alpha   90.00
_cell.angle_beta   90.00
_cell.angle_gamma   90.00
#
_symmetry.space_group_name_H-M   'P 1'
#
loop_
_entity.id
_entity.type
_entity.pdbx_description
1 polymer ?
#
loop_
_entity_poly.entity_id
_entity_poly.type
_entity_poly.pdbx_seq_one_letter_code
_entity_poly.pdbx_strand_id
1 'polypeptide(L)'
;NPNATLILKLIQANPVVGIQVVWETIEHLGPFDCRIIAIQSHLDTDDFEQLIVGTTFALNSSSGEGQCLPLLEFMSAGVPAIAPQHTAMADYIDSNNSIIIESTKSWSSWSHDPRMLLRCFRFPVIWDSLRIAFEKSYDIAVNDSAKYAEMSAAATDRMKNYCSEDSIIGKLEYFVEEVRLRSRESSL
;
A
#
# COMPACT_ATOMS: atom_id res chain seq x y z
N ASN A 1 -15.68 11.90 10.94
CA ASN A 1 -15.15 13.25 11.00
C ASN A 1 -15.44 13.96 9.67
N PRO A 2 -16.18 15.09 9.65
CA PRO A 2 -16.61 15.76 8.41
C PRO A 2 -15.47 16.39 7.60
N ASN A 3 -14.32 16.59 8.22
CA ASN A 3 -13.12 17.15 7.58
C ASN A 3 -12.22 16.07 6.94
N ALA A 4 -12.56 14.80 7.09
CA ALA A 4 -11.84 13.71 6.44
C ALA A 4 -12.50 13.31 5.12
N THR A 5 -11.70 12.91 4.14
CA THR A 5 -12.19 12.32 2.89
C THR A 5 -11.52 10.97 2.68
N LEU A 6 -12.31 9.92 2.47
CA LEU A 6 -11.85 8.61 2.04
C LEU A 6 -12.03 8.50 0.52
N ILE A 7 -10.94 8.27 -0.20
CA ILE A 7 -10.96 8.05 -1.65
C ILE A 7 -10.74 6.55 -1.89
N LEU A 8 -11.70 5.93 -2.58
CA LEU A 8 -11.66 4.53 -2.98
C LEU A 8 -11.38 4.46 -4.49
N LYS A 9 -10.17 4.07 -4.88
CA LYS A 9 -9.85 3.80 -6.28
C LYS A 9 -10.13 2.34 -6.57
N LEU A 10 -11.12 2.10 -7.42
CA LEU A 10 -11.61 0.77 -7.75
C LEU A 10 -11.00 0.28 -9.06
N ILE A 11 -10.51 -0.96 -9.06
CA ILE A 11 -10.06 -1.68 -10.26
C ILE A 11 -10.92 -2.93 -10.36
N GLN A 12 -11.83 -2.97 -11.35
CA GLN A 12 -12.69 -4.13 -11.56
C GLN A 12 -12.88 -4.44 -13.05
N ALA A 13 -12.97 -5.73 -13.35
CA ALA A 13 -13.22 -6.23 -14.69
C ALA A 13 -14.62 -5.84 -15.21
N ASN A 14 -15.61 -5.68 -14.32
CA ASN A 14 -16.95 -5.21 -14.67
C ASN A 14 -17.26 -3.93 -13.89
N PRO A 15 -17.16 -2.77 -14.55
CA PRO A 15 -17.33 -1.48 -13.90
C PRO A 15 -18.73 -1.27 -13.29
N VAL A 16 -19.78 -1.69 -13.94
CA VAL A 16 -21.16 -1.44 -13.48
C VAL A 16 -21.45 -2.17 -12.16
N VAL A 17 -21.04 -3.42 -12.07
CA VAL A 17 -21.23 -4.21 -10.84
C VAL A 17 -20.38 -3.70 -9.69
N GLY A 18 -19.15 -3.26 -9.98
CA GLY A 18 -18.23 -2.82 -8.94
C GLY A 18 -18.68 -1.58 -8.20
N ILE A 19 -19.08 -0.55 -8.91
CA ILE A 19 -19.51 0.70 -8.28
C ILE A 19 -20.82 0.50 -7.53
N GLN A 20 -21.74 -0.30 -8.05
CA GLN A 20 -23.01 -0.60 -7.40
C GLN A 20 -22.78 -1.29 -6.06
N VAL A 21 -21.97 -2.35 -6.01
CA VAL A 21 -21.65 -3.07 -4.76
C VAL A 21 -21.00 -2.14 -3.73
N VAL A 22 -20.11 -1.25 -4.16
CA VAL A 22 -19.48 -0.28 -3.25
C VAL A 22 -20.52 0.68 -2.67
N TRP A 23 -21.41 1.23 -3.51
CA TRP A 23 -22.45 2.15 -3.04
C TRP A 23 -23.45 1.45 -2.12
N GLU A 24 -23.93 0.26 -2.46
CA GLU A 24 -24.82 -0.53 -1.59
C GLU A 24 -24.16 -0.83 -0.24
N THR A 25 -22.85 -1.13 -0.25
CA THR A 25 -22.08 -1.35 0.99
C THR A 25 -22.00 -0.06 1.82
N ILE A 26 -21.69 1.07 1.20
CA ILE A 26 -21.61 2.38 1.88
C ILE A 26 -22.97 2.75 2.48
N GLU A 27 -24.04 2.59 1.74
CA GLU A 27 -25.41 2.87 2.22
C GLU A 27 -25.80 1.95 3.38
N HIS A 28 -25.43 0.67 3.31
CA HIS A 28 -25.75 -0.30 4.36
C HIS A 28 -24.95 -0.05 5.66
N LEU A 29 -23.71 0.39 5.55
CA LEU A 29 -22.84 0.64 6.70
C LEU A 29 -22.97 2.07 7.27
N GLY A 30 -23.61 2.98 6.54
CA GLY A 30 -23.78 4.38 6.94
C GLY A 30 -24.73 4.60 8.13
N PRO A 31 -24.87 5.85 8.60
CA PRO A 31 -24.23 7.07 8.05
C PRO A 31 -22.76 7.22 8.41
N PHE A 32 -22.00 7.86 7.52
CA PHE A 32 -20.60 8.25 7.74
C PHE A 32 -20.48 9.76 7.91
N ASP A 33 -19.67 10.19 8.86
CA ASP A 33 -19.37 11.63 9.06
C ASP A 33 -18.29 12.15 8.09
N CYS A 34 -17.57 11.26 7.41
CA CYS A 34 -16.57 11.64 6.42
C CYS A 34 -17.13 11.64 5.00
N ARG A 35 -16.51 12.41 4.12
CA ARG A 35 -16.80 12.32 2.68
C ARG A 35 -16.17 11.05 2.10
N ILE A 36 -16.94 10.33 1.28
CA ILE A 36 -16.46 9.16 0.55
C ILE A 36 -16.55 9.46 -0.95
N ILE A 37 -15.44 9.25 -1.66
CA ILE A 37 -15.32 9.40 -3.11
C ILE A 37 -14.91 8.04 -3.69
N ALA A 38 -15.70 7.50 -4.60
CA ALA A 38 -15.36 6.28 -5.33
C ALA A 38 -14.97 6.65 -6.78
N ILE A 39 -13.75 6.30 -7.18
CA ILE A 39 -13.20 6.51 -8.53
C ILE A 39 -13.08 5.17 -9.21
N GLN A 40 -13.88 4.94 -10.25
CA GLN A 40 -13.89 3.69 -10.98
C GLN A 40 -13.26 3.79 -12.38
N SER A 41 -13.21 4.99 -12.96
CA SER A 41 -12.58 5.22 -14.26
C SER A 41 -11.09 4.87 -14.24
N HIS A 42 -10.55 4.50 -15.39
CA HIS A 42 -9.11 4.56 -15.60
C HIS A 42 -8.66 6.00 -15.41
N LEU A 43 -7.61 6.21 -14.65
CA LEU A 43 -6.93 7.50 -14.55
C LEU A 43 -5.76 7.48 -15.53
N ASP A 44 -5.63 8.49 -16.35
CA ASP A 44 -4.38 8.71 -17.08
C ASP A 44 -3.27 9.20 -16.14
N THR A 45 -2.09 9.44 -16.67
CA THR A 45 -0.93 9.83 -15.84
C THR A 45 -1.19 11.15 -15.09
N ASP A 46 -1.76 12.13 -15.76
CA ASP A 46 -2.00 13.46 -15.18
C ASP A 46 -3.05 13.40 -14.07
N ASP A 47 -4.13 12.68 -14.30
CA ASP A 47 -5.19 12.46 -13.31
C ASP A 47 -4.68 11.67 -12.09
N PHE A 48 -3.81 10.68 -12.32
CA PHE A 48 -3.23 9.89 -11.25
C PHE A 48 -2.22 10.70 -10.42
N GLU A 49 -1.41 11.53 -11.05
CA GLU A 49 -0.52 12.48 -10.37
C GLU A 49 -1.32 13.48 -9.52
N GLN A 50 -2.46 13.99 -10.02
CA GLN A 50 -3.35 14.85 -9.23
C GLN A 50 -3.93 14.12 -8.02
N LEU A 51 -4.28 12.85 -8.17
CA LEU A 51 -4.73 12.02 -7.04
C LEU A 51 -3.63 11.88 -5.99
N ILE A 52 -2.38 11.61 -6.40
CA ILE A 52 -1.24 11.52 -5.48
C ILE A 52 -1.04 12.84 -4.74
N VAL A 53 -0.98 13.97 -5.45
CA VAL A 53 -0.80 15.32 -4.86
C VAL A 53 -1.92 15.66 -3.87
N GLY A 54 -3.15 15.24 -4.16
CA GLY A 54 -4.30 15.47 -3.28
C GLY A 54 -4.41 14.50 -2.09
N THR A 55 -3.53 13.50 -1.98
CA THR A 55 -3.61 12.46 -0.95
C THR A 55 -2.67 12.75 0.22
N THR A 56 -3.20 12.73 1.43
CA THR A 56 -2.40 12.93 2.65
C THR A 56 -1.75 11.63 3.13
N PHE A 57 -2.48 10.52 3.12
CA PHE A 57 -1.98 9.19 3.46
C PHE A 57 -2.48 8.16 2.46
N ALA A 58 -1.61 7.27 1.99
CA ALA A 58 -1.99 6.16 1.12
C ALA A 58 -2.32 4.91 1.95
N LEU A 59 -3.51 4.37 1.77
CA LEU A 59 -3.98 3.19 2.51
C LEU A 59 -3.83 1.91 1.69
N ASN A 60 -3.20 0.90 2.28
CA ASN A 60 -3.31 -0.48 1.83
C ASN A 60 -3.68 -1.39 3.03
N SER A 61 -4.76 -2.12 2.93
CA SER A 61 -5.23 -3.10 3.92
C SER A 61 -5.25 -4.54 3.37
N SER A 62 -4.51 -4.79 2.30
CA SER A 62 -4.42 -6.11 1.67
C SER A 62 -3.88 -7.16 2.64
N SER A 63 -4.38 -8.38 2.53
CA SER A 63 -3.90 -9.52 3.33
C SER A 63 -2.68 -10.24 2.72
N GLY A 64 -2.14 -9.73 1.63
CA GLY A 64 -0.94 -10.26 0.96
C GLY A 64 -0.67 -9.55 -0.34
N GLU A 65 0.57 -9.12 -0.55
CA GLU A 65 1.01 -8.37 -1.73
C GLU A 65 2.28 -8.96 -2.31
N GLY A 66 2.38 -8.94 -3.65
CA GLY A 66 3.61 -9.25 -4.37
C GLY A 66 4.58 -8.07 -4.43
N GLN A 67 4.07 -6.85 -4.59
CA GLN A 67 4.84 -5.60 -4.66
C GLN A 67 4.06 -4.40 -4.12
N CYS A 68 2.77 -4.30 -4.41
CA CYS A 68 1.91 -3.13 -4.17
C CYS A 68 2.41 -1.86 -4.86
N LEU A 69 2.46 -1.87 -6.19
CA LEU A 69 2.95 -0.73 -6.99
C LEU A 69 2.28 0.61 -6.64
N PRO A 70 0.94 0.70 -6.48
CA PRO A 70 0.33 1.97 -6.11
C PRO A 70 0.91 2.56 -4.82
N LEU A 71 1.19 1.73 -3.82
CA LEU A 71 1.75 2.22 -2.56
C LEU A 71 3.18 2.76 -2.75
N LEU A 72 3.99 2.11 -3.59
CA LEU A 72 5.33 2.59 -3.94
C LEU A 72 5.27 3.93 -4.67
N GLU A 73 4.31 4.13 -5.58
CA GLU A 73 4.11 5.39 -6.32
C GLU A 73 3.75 6.53 -5.38
N PHE A 74 2.80 6.33 -4.47
CA PHE A 74 2.44 7.32 -3.45
C PHE A 74 3.63 7.65 -2.54
N MET A 75 4.34 6.65 -2.02
CA MET A 75 5.48 6.84 -1.13
C MET A 75 6.67 7.50 -1.84
N SER A 76 6.87 7.24 -3.14
CA SER A 76 7.89 7.92 -3.95
C SER A 76 7.64 9.41 -4.08
N ALA A 77 6.38 9.81 -4.08
CA ALA A 77 5.96 11.22 -4.08
C ALA A 77 5.93 11.84 -2.67
N GLY A 78 6.35 11.11 -1.64
CA GLY A 78 6.38 11.61 -0.26
C GLY A 78 5.06 11.48 0.49
N VAL A 79 4.12 10.66 0.02
CA VAL A 79 2.88 10.37 0.74
C VAL A 79 3.11 9.20 1.70
N PRO A 80 3.03 9.41 3.03
CA PRO A 80 3.21 8.32 3.98
C PRO A 80 2.11 7.27 3.87
N ALA A 81 2.42 6.02 4.22
CA ALA A 81 1.47 4.92 4.13
C ALA A 81 0.70 4.68 5.43
N ILE A 82 -0.48 4.07 5.29
CA ILE A 82 -1.19 3.35 6.35
C ILE A 82 -1.29 1.91 5.86
N ALA A 83 -0.47 1.00 6.39
CA ALA A 83 -0.37 -0.34 5.81
C ALA A 83 0.17 -1.37 6.82
N PRO A 84 -0.14 -2.67 6.64
CA PRO A 84 0.45 -3.72 7.42
C PRO A 84 1.88 -4.06 6.93
N GLN A 85 2.77 -4.40 7.87
CA GLN A 85 4.15 -4.75 7.57
C GLN A 85 4.29 -6.26 7.35
N HIS A 86 3.84 -6.75 6.20
CA HIS A 86 3.96 -8.16 5.82
C HIS A 86 4.16 -8.34 4.32
N THR A 87 4.53 -9.55 3.90
CA THR A 87 4.82 -9.92 2.50
C THR A 87 5.77 -8.90 1.85
N ALA A 88 5.60 -8.50 0.60
CA ALA A 88 6.49 -7.53 -0.04
C ALA A 88 6.52 -6.16 0.65
N MET A 89 5.44 -5.77 1.33
CA MET A 89 5.42 -4.49 2.05
C MET A 89 6.41 -4.44 3.22
N ALA A 90 6.78 -5.59 3.81
CA ALA A 90 7.78 -5.65 4.88
C ALA A 90 9.17 -5.15 4.45
N ASP A 91 9.45 -5.12 3.15
CA ASP A 91 10.74 -4.70 2.63
C ASP A 91 10.92 -3.17 2.65
N TYR A 92 9.82 -2.40 2.66
CA TYR A 92 9.91 -0.94 2.51
C TYR A 92 9.06 -0.13 3.49
N ILE A 93 8.12 -0.75 4.21
CA ILE A 93 7.29 -0.09 5.23
C ILE A 93 7.92 -0.24 6.61
N ASP A 94 8.04 0.87 7.33
CA ASP A 94 8.42 0.91 8.74
C ASP A 94 7.72 2.09 9.47
N SER A 95 7.91 2.17 10.79
CA SER A 95 7.25 3.18 11.63
C SER A 95 7.71 4.63 11.36
N ASN A 96 8.77 4.86 10.59
CA ASN A 96 9.24 6.20 10.24
C ASN A 96 8.49 6.75 9.04
N ASN A 97 8.09 5.88 8.10
CA ASN A 97 7.46 6.25 6.84
C ASN A 97 5.97 5.88 6.76
N SER A 98 5.45 5.18 7.78
CA SER A 98 4.10 4.64 7.73
C SER A 98 3.45 4.55 9.12
N ILE A 99 2.13 4.54 9.15
CA ILE A 99 1.35 4.09 10.30
C ILE A 99 1.07 2.60 10.10
N ILE A 100 1.68 1.77 10.94
CA ILE A 100 1.59 0.32 10.80
C ILE A 100 0.23 -0.16 11.30
N ILE A 101 -0.45 -0.98 10.48
CA ILE A 101 -1.65 -1.71 10.85
C ILE A 101 -1.24 -3.11 11.29
N GLU A 102 -1.71 -3.55 12.44
CA GLU A 102 -1.52 -4.93 12.88
C GLU A 102 -2.28 -5.91 12.01
N SER A 103 -1.68 -7.08 11.79
CA SER A 103 -2.26 -8.17 11.02
C SER A 103 -1.97 -9.50 11.66
N THR A 104 -2.82 -10.49 11.40
CA THR A 104 -2.66 -11.84 11.95
C THR A 104 -2.37 -12.84 10.84
N LYS A 105 -1.24 -13.55 10.95
CA LYS A 105 -0.91 -14.62 10.00
C LYS A 105 -1.93 -15.75 10.10
N SER A 106 -2.60 -16.06 9.02
CA SER A 106 -3.60 -17.11 8.92
C SER A 106 -3.35 -18.03 7.73
N TRP A 107 -3.70 -19.31 7.90
CA TRP A 107 -3.66 -20.28 6.83
C TRP A 107 -4.99 -20.30 6.10
N SER A 108 -4.98 -20.10 4.79
CA SER A 108 -6.19 -19.95 3.99
C SER A 108 -6.09 -20.73 2.67
N SER A 109 -7.22 -21.04 2.08
CA SER A 109 -7.27 -21.50 0.68
C SER A 109 -6.93 -20.32 -0.25
N TRP A 110 -6.22 -20.62 -1.33
CA TRP A 110 -5.97 -19.62 -2.35
C TRP A 110 -7.27 -19.31 -3.11
N SER A 111 -7.69 -18.05 -3.08
CA SER A 111 -9.00 -17.63 -3.58
C SER A 111 -9.23 -17.87 -5.08
N HIS A 112 -8.16 -18.01 -5.86
CA HIS A 112 -8.22 -18.28 -7.29
C HIS A 112 -8.12 -19.77 -7.65
N ASP A 113 -8.06 -20.67 -6.65
CA ASP A 113 -8.15 -22.11 -6.88
C ASP A 113 -9.56 -22.61 -6.57
N PRO A 114 -10.40 -22.85 -7.61
CA PRO A 114 -11.77 -23.31 -7.42
C PRO A 114 -11.86 -24.70 -6.78
N ARG A 115 -10.78 -25.48 -6.80
CA ARG A 115 -10.72 -26.80 -6.18
C ARG A 115 -10.34 -26.74 -4.70
N MET A 116 -9.93 -25.55 -4.20
CA MET A 116 -9.46 -25.32 -2.82
C MET A 116 -8.31 -26.25 -2.37
N LEU A 117 -7.50 -26.72 -3.30
CA LEU A 117 -6.35 -27.61 -3.04
C LEU A 117 -5.11 -26.83 -2.63
N LEU A 118 -4.94 -25.62 -3.20
CA LEU A 118 -3.81 -24.77 -2.90
C LEU A 118 -4.07 -23.97 -1.63
N ARG A 119 -3.08 -23.92 -0.78
CA ARG A 119 -3.09 -23.16 0.47
C ARG A 119 -2.03 -22.07 0.44
N CYS A 120 -2.33 -20.96 1.08
CA CYS A 120 -1.39 -19.86 1.23
C CYS A 120 -1.52 -19.22 2.61
N PHE A 121 -0.47 -18.55 3.03
CA PHE A 121 -0.59 -17.65 4.17
C PHE A 121 -1.22 -16.34 3.74
N ARG A 122 -2.13 -15.84 4.57
CA ARG A 122 -2.71 -14.51 4.47
C ARG A 122 -2.51 -13.77 5.78
N PHE A 123 -2.60 -12.46 5.71
CA PHE A 123 -2.38 -11.57 6.84
C PHE A 123 -3.55 -10.58 6.95
N PRO A 124 -4.78 -11.04 7.26
CA PRO A 124 -5.90 -10.13 7.46
C PRO A 124 -5.55 -9.11 8.55
N VAL A 125 -5.91 -7.86 8.28
CA VAL A 125 -5.69 -6.76 9.21
C VAL A 125 -6.61 -6.85 10.41
N ILE A 126 -6.14 -6.37 11.57
CA ILE A 126 -6.94 -6.24 12.78
C ILE A 126 -7.72 -4.93 12.70
N TRP A 127 -9.06 -5.01 12.70
CA TRP A 127 -9.94 -3.87 12.49
C TRP A 127 -9.73 -2.74 13.50
N ASP A 128 -9.52 -3.05 14.77
CA ASP A 128 -9.23 -2.04 15.79
C ASP A 128 -7.91 -1.30 15.49
N SER A 129 -6.89 -2.01 15.02
CA SER A 129 -5.63 -1.40 14.60
C SER A 129 -5.83 -0.47 13.39
N LEU A 130 -6.64 -0.87 12.42
CA LEU A 130 -6.97 -0.02 11.27
C LEU A 130 -7.73 1.25 11.71
N ARG A 131 -8.71 1.12 12.61
CA ARG A 131 -9.43 2.26 13.18
C ARG A 131 -8.48 3.23 13.88
N ILE A 132 -7.62 2.73 14.75
CA ILE A 132 -6.60 3.52 15.46
C ILE A 132 -5.66 4.21 14.45
N ALA A 133 -5.28 3.52 13.36
CA ALA A 133 -4.43 4.09 12.32
C ALA A 133 -5.10 5.27 11.61
N PHE A 134 -6.40 5.20 11.34
CA PHE A 134 -7.15 6.34 10.80
C PHE A 134 -7.21 7.53 11.77
N GLU A 135 -7.49 7.30 13.05
CA GLU A 135 -7.50 8.35 14.08
C GLU A 135 -6.13 9.03 14.17
N LYS A 136 -5.06 8.22 14.22
CA LYS A 136 -3.69 8.71 14.28
C LYS A 136 -3.27 9.47 13.01
N SER A 137 -3.66 9.00 11.82
CA SER A 137 -3.35 9.68 10.56
C SER A 137 -3.99 11.05 10.48
N TYR A 138 -5.25 11.16 10.93
CA TYR A 138 -5.95 12.43 11.00
C TYR A 138 -5.29 13.39 11.99
N ASP A 139 -4.93 12.91 13.18
CA ASP A 139 -4.27 13.73 14.21
C ASP A 139 -2.92 14.26 13.72
N ILE A 140 -2.09 13.42 13.11
CA ILE A 140 -0.81 13.82 12.53
C ILE A 140 -1.03 14.88 11.43
N ALA A 141 -1.98 14.65 10.52
CA ALA A 141 -2.23 15.56 9.40
C ALA A 141 -2.70 16.95 9.85
N VAL A 142 -3.49 17.03 10.92
CA VAL A 142 -4.12 18.28 11.37
C VAL A 142 -3.30 18.98 12.44
N ASN A 143 -2.71 18.23 13.38
CA ASN A 143 -2.15 18.77 14.62
C ASN A 143 -0.63 18.66 14.69
N ASP A 144 0.02 17.83 13.85
CA ASP A 144 1.47 17.59 13.92
C ASP A 144 2.12 17.62 12.53
N SER A 145 2.18 18.81 11.95
CA SER A 145 2.79 19.04 10.62
C SER A 145 4.27 18.68 10.57
N ALA A 146 4.98 18.78 11.70
CA ALA A 146 6.39 18.38 11.80
C ALA A 146 6.53 16.87 11.66
N LYS A 147 5.70 16.10 12.37
CA LYS A 147 5.68 14.63 12.25
C LYS A 147 5.28 14.17 10.85
N TYR A 148 4.29 14.83 10.24
CA TYR A 148 3.92 14.55 8.85
C TYR A 148 5.10 14.76 7.90
N ALA A 149 5.82 15.89 8.02
CA ALA A 149 6.98 16.19 7.19
C ALA A 149 8.12 15.19 7.36
N GLU A 150 8.39 14.73 8.60
CA GLU A 150 9.37 13.66 8.88
C GLU A 150 8.96 12.36 8.16
N MET A 151 7.70 11.94 8.28
CA MET A 151 7.20 10.72 7.64
C MET A 151 7.24 10.81 6.12
N SER A 152 6.89 11.96 5.55
CA SER A 152 6.95 12.23 4.12
C SER A 152 8.38 12.12 3.57
N ALA A 153 9.34 12.76 4.23
CA ALA A 153 10.76 12.66 3.87
C ALA A 153 11.27 11.20 3.97
N ALA A 154 10.93 10.51 5.05
CA ALA A 154 11.30 9.11 5.25
C ALA A 154 10.71 8.18 4.18
N ALA A 155 9.48 8.44 3.71
CA ALA A 155 8.85 7.69 2.62
C ALA A 155 9.64 7.86 1.32
N THR A 156 9.94 9.10 0.93
CA THR A 156 10.73 9.41 -0.28
C THR A 156 12.12 8.79 -0.22
N ASP A 157 12.83 8.93 0.90
CA ASP A 157 14.17 8.40 1.09
C ASP A 157 14.17 6.85 1.06
N ARG A 158 13.16 6.23 1.65
CA ARG A 158 13.00 4.77 1.55
C ARG A 158 12.84 4.34 0.10
N MET A 159 12.00 5.00 -0.69
CA MET A 159 11.76 4.64 -2.10
C MET A 159 13.01 4.84 -2.95
N LYS A 160 13.75 5.93 -2.76
CA LYS A 160 15.05 6.12 -3.44
C LYS A 160 16.01 4.97 -3.19
N ASN A 161 16.11 4.49 -1.95
CA ASN A 161 17.01 3.40 -1.57
C ASN A 161 16.48 2.01 -1.96
N TYR A 162 15.17 1.85 -2.10
CA TYR A 162 14.53 0.57 -2.38
C TYR A 162 14.41 0.28 -3.88
N CYS A 163 13.89 1.22 -4.67
CA CYS A 163 13.47 0.99 -6.05
C CYS A 163 13.86 2.09 -7.06
N SER A 164 14.76 3.03 -6.72
CA SER A 164 15.30 3.94 -7.74
C SER A 164 16.11 3.17 -8.79
N GLU A 165 16.24 3.73 -9.97
CA GLU A 165 17.04 3.17 -11.05
C GLU A 165 18.47 2.85 -10.59
N ASP A 166 19.16 3.79 -9.95
CA ASP A 166 20.51 3.61 -9.42
C ASP A 166 20.58 2.45 -8.41
N SER A 167 19.61 2.36 -7.50
CA SER A 167 19.53 1.28 -6.51
C SER A 167 19.33 -0.09 -7.16
N ILE A 168 18.50 -0.17 -8.19
CA ILE A 168 18.23 -1.43 -8.89
C ILE A 168 19.44 -1.83 -9.75
N ILE A 169 20.06 -0.89 -10.46
CA ILE A 169 21.26 -1.15 -11.25
C ILE A 169 22.37 -1.68 -10.35
N GLY A 170 22.65 -1.03 -9.22
CA GLY A 170 23.68 -1.46 -8.29
C GLY A 170 23.44 -2.87 -7.73
N LYS A 171 22.18 -3.22 -7.41
CA LYS A 171 21.81 -4.58 -6.96
C LYS A 171 22.00 -5.61 -8.08
N LEU A 172 21.67 -5.25 -9.31
CA LEU A 172 21.82 -6.13 -10.47
C LEU A 172 23.30 -6.38 -10.80
N GLU A 173 24.12 -5.35 -10.80
CA GLU A 173 25.56 -5.45 -11.00
C GLU A 173 26.22 -6.36 -9.96
N TYR A 174 25.89 -6.16 -8.69
CA TYR A 174 26.35 -7.01 -7.60
C TYR A 174 25.95 -8.48 -7.81
N PHE A 175 24.68 -8.73 -8.16
CA PHE A 175 24.20 -10.08 -8.43
C PHE A 175 24.92 -10.76 -9.60
N VAL A 176 25.12 -10.03 -10.70
CA VAL A 176 25.84 -10.55 -11.87
C VAL A 176 27.29 -10.93 -11.53
N GLU A 177 27.97 -10.10 -10.73
CA GLU A 177 29.34 -10.40 -10.32
C GLU A 177 29.40 -11.62 -9.38
N GLU A 178 28.50 -11.75 -8.42
CA GLU A 178 28.40 -12.94 -7.58
C GLU A 178 28.21 -14.24 -8.40
N VAL A 179 27.31 -14.21 -9.39
CA VAL A 179 27.08 -15.37 -10.26
C VAL A 179 28.34 -15.72 -11.05
N ARG A 180 29.06 -14.73 -11.56
CA ARG A 180 30.33 -14.94 -12.28
C ARG A 180 31.41 -15.59 -11.40
N LEU A 181 31.54 -15.13 -10.15
CA LEU A 181 32.49 -15.68 -9.20
C LEU A 181 32.17 -17.15 -8.87
N ARG A 182 30.92 -17.45 -8.54
CA ARG A 182 30.48 -18.83 -8.25
C ARG A 182 30.66 -19.78 -9.44
N SER A 183 30.44 -19.31 -10.66
CA SER A 183 30.64 -20.11 -11.88
C SER A 183 32.12 -20.47 -12.09
N ARG A 184 33.05 -19.58 -11.74
CA ARG A 184 34.50 -19.85 -11.82
C ARG A 184 34.97 -20.88 -10.77
N GLU A 185 34.43 -20.80 -9.54
CA GLU A 185 34.72 -21.76 -8.49
C GLU A 185 34.22 -23.17 -8.78
N SER A 186 33.09 -23.30 -9.49
CA SER A 186 32.49 -24.59 -9.89
C SER A 186 33.20 -25.24 -11.08
N SER A 187 34.14 -24.55 -11.73
CA SER A 187 34.90 -25.00 -12.90
C SER A 187 36.33 -25.44 -12.57
N LEU A 188 36.69 -25.40 -11.29
CA LEU A 188 37.96 -25.91 -10.70
C LEU A 188 37.69 -27.19 -9.93
#